data_86416e91d3ba5d6682c05a7a1cfecb54
#
_entry.id   86416e91d3ba5d6682c05a7a1cfecb54
#
_cell.length_a   1.000
_cell.length_b   1.000
_cell.length_c   1.000
_cell.angle_alpha   90.00
_cell.angle_beta   90.00
_cell.angle_gamma   90.00
#
_symmetry.space_group_name_H-M   'P 1'
#
loop_
_entity.id
_entity.type
_entity.pdbx_description
1 polymer ?
#
loop_
_entity_poly.entity_id
_entity_poly.type
_entity_poly.pdbx_seq_one_letter_code
_entity_poly.pdbx_strand_id
1 'polypeptide(L)'
;IRRANEAALADLLGAEEIRRGVILTITSQLANAYFDLLSLDSQLDIANKTVESRRKSLDLFYQRLDKGDISQLEISQLESEYWFAKSQVPFIEKSIVQLENAICVLLGRNPGPIPRGQVIDNLVLPDIPASLPSELLERRPDVLQAEQQLIGANARIGVVKSLYYPSLSLTGLIGFSNSDIAKLFEPSSFVWNAGGSLLAP
;
A
#
# COMPACT_ATOMS: atom_id res chain seq x y z
N ILE A 1 -24.58 -0.35 -26.95
CA ILE A 1 -24.85 -0.52 -25.48
C ILE A 1 -24.20 -1.80 -24.98
N ARG A 2 -24.50 -3.02 -25.51
CA ARG A 2 -24.00 -4.30 -24.98
C ARG A 2 -22.47 -4.35 -24.89
N ARG A 3 -21.77 -4.05 -25.99
CA ARG A 3 -20.31 -4.05 -26.06
C ARG A 3 -19.66 -2.97 -25.16
N ALA A 4 -20.35 -1.84 -25.01
CA ALA A 4 -19.89 -0.79 -24.08
C ALA A 4 -20.00 -1.25 -22.61
N ASN A 5 -21.06 -1.99 -22.24
CA ASN A 5 -21.19 -2.58 -20.91
C ASN A 5 -20.12 -3.66 -20.64
N GLU A 6 -19.81 -4.49 -21.65
CA GLU A 6 -18.73 -5.50 -21.56
C GLU A 6 -17.37 -4.81 -21.30
N ALA A 7 -17.08 -3.71 -22.00
CA ALA A 7 -15.86 -2.93 -21.78
C ALA A 7 -15.82 -2.31 -20.36
N ALA A 8 -16.93 -1.71 -19.93
CA ALA A 8 -17.02 -1.11 -18.60
C ALA A 8 -16.91 -2.16 -17.47
N LEU A 9 -17.44 -3.37 -17.67
CA LEU A 9 -17.29 -4.47 -16.71
C LEU A 9 -15.82 -4.93 -16.64
N ALA A 10 -15.14 -5.05 -17.78
CA ALA A 10 -13.73 -5.38 -17.82
C ALA A 10 -12.87 -4.30 -17.11
N ASP A 11 -13.19 -3.01 -17.30
CA ASP A 11 -12.52 -1.92 -16.60
C ASP A 11 -12.72 -2.01 -15.06
N LEU A 12 -13.94 -2.36 -14.63
CA LEU A 12 -14.23 -2.58 -13.19
C LEU A 12 -13.43 -3.75 -12.62
N LEU A 13 -13.41 -4.90 -13.31
CA LEU A 13 -12.65 -6.07 -12.87
C LEU A 13 -11.15 -5.78 -12.87
N GLY A 14 -10.64 -5.05 -13.85
CA GLY A 14 -9.26 -4.58 -13.86
C GLY A 14 -8.91 -3.68 -12.67
N ALA A 15 -9.82 -2.77 -12.29
CA ALA A 15 -9.65 -1.93 -11.11
C ALA A 15 -9.64 -2.74 -9.79
N GLU A 16 -10.43 -3.82 -9.70
CA GLU A 16 -10.41 -4.74 -8.57
C GLU A 16 -9.05 -5.45 -8.45
N GLU A 17 -8.45 -5.86 -9.56
CA GLU A 17 -7.12 -6.46 -9.54
C GLU A 17 -6.03 -5.45 -9.16
N ILE A 18 -6.14 -4.18 -9.57
CA ILE A 18 -5.26 -3.10 -9.09
C ILE A 18 -5.36 -2.99 -7.57
N ARG A 19 -6.57 -3.00 -7.00
CA ARG A 19 -6.79 -2.97 -5.55
C ARG A 19 -6.08 -4.13 -4.85
N ARG A 20 -6.17 -5.34 -5.39
CA ARG A 20 -5.47 -6.53 -4.85
C ARG A 20 -3.95 -6.36 -4.91
N GLY A 21 -3.44 -5.84 -6.01
CA GLY A 21 -2.01 -5.52 -6.17
C GLY A 21 -1.51 -4.52 -5.14
N VAL A 22 -2.27 -3.45 -4.89
CA VAL A 22 -1.95 -2.45 -3.85
C VAL A 22 -1.93 -3.07 -2.46
N ILE A 23 -2.93 -3.92 -2.12
CA ILE A 23 -2.97 -4.62 -0.83
C ILE A 23 -1.71 -5.49 -0.65
N LEU A 24 -1.33 -6.26 -1.68
CA LEU A 24 -0.14 -7.09 -1.64
C LEU A 24 1.13 -6.26 -1.41
N THR A 25 1.25 -5.14 -2.11
CA THR A 25 2.38 -4.21 -1.98
C THR A 25 2.47 -3.64 -0.56
N ILE A 26 1.36 -3.12 -0.03
CA ILE A 26 1.33 -2.54 1.33
C ILE A 26 1.64 -3.62 2.37
N THR A 27 1.08 -4.83 2.22
CA THR A 27 1.35 -5.93 3.15
C THR A 27 2.83 -6.32 3.14
N SER A 28 3.45 -6.40 1.96
CA SER A 28 4.88 -6.70 1.83
C SER A 28 5.76 -5.59 2.43
N GLN A 29 5.41 -4.32 2.19
CA GLN A 29 6.12 -3.19 2.79
C GLN A 29 6.00 -3.18 4.31
N LEU A 30 4.80 -3.47 4.83
CA LEU A 30 4.57 -3.56 6.27
C LEU A 30 5.38 -4.69 6.90
N ALA A 31 5.42 -5.88 6.26
CA ALA A 31 6.20 -7.00 6.73
C ALA A 31 7.70 -6.66 6.78
N ASN A 32 8.25 -6.09 5.71
CA ASN A 32 9.64 -5.67 5.66
C ASN A 32 9.95 -4.63 6.76
N ALA A 33 9.12 -3.59 6.88
CA ALA A 33 9.31 -2.58 7.92
C ALA A 33 9.24 -3.18 9.35
N TYR A 34 8.40 -4.20 9.56
CA TYR A 34 8.33 -4.88 10.84
C TYR A 34 9.59 -5.71 11.15
N PHE A 35 10.14 -6.42 10.16
CA PHE A 35 11.41 -7.14 10.33
C PHE A 35 12.60 -6.19 10.54
N ASP A 36 12.62 -5.07 9.83
CA ASP A 36 13.62 -4.02 10.05
C ASP A 36 13.53 -3.47 11.48
N LEU A 37 12.31 -3.31 12.01
CA LEU A 37 12.08 -2.86 13.37
C LEU A 37 12.63 -3.87 14.41
N LEU A 38 12.37 -5.16 14.22
CA LEU A 38 12.93 -6.22 15.08
C LEU A 38 14.47 -6.26 15.00
N SER A 39 15.03 -6.01 13.82
CA SER A 39 16.49 -5.90 13.64
C SER A 39 17.07 -4.71 14.41
N LEU A 40 16.42 -3.53 14.38
CA LEU A 40 16.84 -2.36 15.13
C LEU A 40 16.72 -2.58 16.63
N ASP A 41 15.68 -3.25 17.12
CA ASP A 41 15.55 -3.62 18.54
C ASP A 41 16.72 -4.53 18.99
N SER A 42 17.12 -5.50 18.17
CA SER A 42 18.28 -6.35 18.43
C SER A 42 19.59 -5.55 18.41
N GLN A 43 19.75 -4.62 17.46
CA GLN A 43 20.90 -3.72 17.41
C GLN A 43 20.98 -2.83 18.66
N LEU A 44 19.84 -2.33 19.15
CA LEU A 44 19.78 -1.53 20.37
C LEU A 44 20.22 -2.34 21.59
N ASP A 45 19.78 -3.58 21.72
CA ASP A 45 20.20 -4.47 22.81
C ASP A 45 21.73 -4.72 22.76
N ILE A 46 22.28 -5.00 21.58
CA ILE A 46 23.73 -5.18 21.39
C ILE A 46 24.48 -3.89 21.72
N ALA A 47 24.00 -2.73 21.27
CA ALA A 47 24.61 -1.43 21.55
C ALA A 47 24.66 -1.16 23.07
N ASN A 48 23.54 -1.40 23.78
CA ASN A 48 23.45 -1.23 25.22
C ASN A 48 24.40 -2.18 25.97
N LYS A 49 24.46 -3.45 25.56
CA LYS A 49 25.42 -4.43 26.13
C LYS A 49 26.88 -4.01 25.88
N THR A 50 27.15 -3.44 24.72
CA THR A 50 28.47 -2.92 24.35
C THR A 50 28.86 -1.74 25.27
N VAL A 51 27.94 -0.79 25.46
CA VAL A 51 28.15 0.36 26.37
C VAL A 51 28.43 -0.13 27.78
N GLU A 52 27.64 -1.09 28.27
CA GLU A 52 27.84 -1.67 29.60
C GLU A 52 29.21 -2.38 29.74
N SER A 53 29.60 -3.16 28.74
CA SER A 53 30.91 -3.83 28.69
C SER A 53 32.06 -2.84 28.68
N ARG A 54 31.99 -1.78 27.87
CA ARG A 54 33.01 -0.71 27.82
C ARG A 54 33.07 0.04 29.16
N ARG A 55 31.94 0.31 29.80
CA ARG A 55 31.90 0.91 31.14
C ARG A 55 32.62 0.05 32.15
N LYS A 56 32.29 -1.25 32.21
CA LYS A 56 32.96 -2.19 33.15
C LYS A 56 34.48 -2.25 32.93
N SER A 57 34.89 -2.26 31.66
CA SER A 57 36.33 -2.20 31.33
C SER A 57 36.97 -0.91 31.81
N LEU A 58 36.33 0.23 31.56
CA LEU A 58 36.82 1.54 32.01
C LEU A 58 36.97 1.61 33.53
N ASP A 59 35.96 1.14 34.30
CA ASP A 59 35.99 1.09 35.75
C ASP A 59 37.17 0.25 36.27
N LEU A 60 37.48 -0.89 35.64
CA LEU A 60 38.62 -1.74 35.96
C LEU A 60 39.95 -1.02 35.70
N PHE A 61 40.06 -0.33 34.56
CA PHE A 61 41.27 0.38 34.18
C PHE A 61 41.51 1.60 35.07
N TYR A 62 40.49 2.31 35.58
CA TYR A 62 40.66 3.33 36.59
C TYR A 62 41.30 2.79 37.89
N GLN A 63 40.89 1.60 38.35
CA GLN A 63 41.49 0.96 39.50
C GLN A 63 42.97 0.61 39.30
N ARG A 64 43.39 0.31 38.06
CA ARG A 64 44.79 0.07 37.71
C ARG A 64 45.59 1.35 37.59
N LEU A 65 44.98 2.45 37.13
CA LEU A 65 45.61 3.76 37.09
C LEU A 65 45.97 4.23 38.53
N ASP A 66 45.04 4.06 39.48
CA ASP A 66 45.23 4.41 40.88
C ASP A 66 46.38 3.64 41.51
N LYS A 67 46.72 2.43 41.00
CA LYS A 67 47.87 1.63 41.42
C LYS A 67 49.17 1.96 40.67
N GLY A 68 49.09 2.81 39.63
CA GLY A 68 50.23 3.18 38.81
C GLY A 68 50.61 2.18 37.74
N ASP A 69 49.73 1.20 37.44
CA ASP A 69 50.01 0.12 36.49
C ASP A 69 49.81 0.53 35.01
N ILE A 70 49.11 1.64 34.76
CA ILE A 70 48.77 2.11 33.41
C ILE A 70 48.92 3.62 33.29
N SER A 71 48.96 4.10 32.04
CA SER A 71 49.11 5.52 31.73
C SER A 71 47.75 6.24 31.59
N GLN A 72 47.76 7.57 31.82
CA GLN A 72 46.59 8.43 31.57
C GLN A 72 46.15 8.38 30.08
N LEU A 73 47.07 8.15 29.15
CA LEU A 73 46.77 8.04 27.75
C LEU A 73 45.85 6.84 27.46
N GLU A 74 46.12 5.70 28.09
CA GLU A 74 45.32 4.47 27.94
C GLU A 74 43.87 4.69 28.46
N ILE A 75 43.71 5.40 29.57
CA ILE A 75 42.40 5.78 30.10
C ILE A 75 41.67 6.65 29.09
N SER A 76 42.30 7.69 28.54
CA SER A 76 41.67 8.60 27.58
C SER A 76 41.22 7.90 26.31
N GLN A 77 41.97 6.86 25.87
CA GLN A 77 41.54 6.03 24.75
C GLN A 77 40.29 5.21 25.09
N LEU A 78 40.22 4.55 26.24
CA LEU A 78 39.09 3.77 26.69
C LEU A 78 37.85 4.65 26.92
N GLU A 79 38.02 5.87 27.47
CA GLU A 79 36.94 6.85 27.58
C GLU A 79 36.36 7.21 26.21
N SER A 80 37.24 7.46 25.24
CA SER A 80 36.83 7.77 23.88
C SER A 80 36.01 6.63 23.26
N GLU A 81 36.43 5.37 23.44
CA GLU A 81 35.69 4.18 22.99
C GLU A 81 34.34 4.04 23.71
N TYR A 82 34.28 4.29 25.00
CA TYR A 82 33.02 4.27 25.77
C TYR A 82 32.05 5.34 25.27
N TRP A 83 32.49 6.58 25.12
CA TRP A 83 31.66 7.67 24.66
C TRP A 83 31.23 7.47 23.22
N PHE A 84 32.08 6.91 22.36
CA PHE A 84 31.71 6.53 20.98
C PHE A 84 30.60 5.48 20.98
N ALA A 85 30.76 4.38 21.75
CA ALA A 85 29.70 3.36 21.84
C ALA A 85 28.40 3.97 22.37
N LYS A 86 28.47 4.82 23.41
CA LYS A 86 27.30 5.47 23.98
C LYS A 86 26.60 6.43 23.02
N SER A 87 27.34 7.09 22.14
CA SER A 87 26.77 7.98 21.13
C SER A 87 25.96 7.27 20.05
N GLN A 88 26.19 5.96 19.82
CA GLN A 88 25.43 5.19 18.83
C GLN A 88 24.01 4.88 19.30
N VAL A 89 23.77 4.75 20.60
CA VAL A 89 22.44 4.38 21.15
C VAL A 89 21.34 5.34 20.71
N PRO A 90 21.45 6.68 20.85
CA PRO A 90 20.41 7.61 20.41
C PRO A 90 20.11 7.57 18.91
N PHE A 91 21.08 7.22 18.07
CA PHE A 91 20.86 7.08 16.63
C PHE A 91 19.97 5.87 16.31
N ILE A 92 20.20 4.75 17.03
CA ILE A 92 19.35 3.55 16.87
C ILE A 92 17.94 3.83 17.41
N GLU A 93 17.82 4.44 18.60
CA GLU A 93 16.53 4.82 19.18
C GLU A 93 15.73 5.75 18.25
N LYS A 94 16.39 6.74 17.64
CA LYS A 94 15.76 7.61 16.64
C LYS A 94 15.25 6.80 15.45
N SER A 95 16.04 5.85 14.94
CA SER A 95 15.66 5.01 13.80
C SER A 95 14.46 4.14 14.12
N ILE A 96 14.39 3.60 15.34
CA ILE A 96 13.24 2.84 15.84
C ILE A 96 11.97 3.69 15.79
N VAL A 97 12.00 4.89 16.39
CA VAL A 97 10.84 5.78 16.41
C VAL A 97 10.40 6.19 15.00
N GLN A 98 11.36 6.47 14.12
CA GLN A 98 11.05 6.82 12.73
C GLN A 98 10.37 5.66 12.00
N LEU A 99 10.84 4.43 12.22
CA LEU A 99 10.28 3.24 11.58
C LEU A 99 8.91 2.88 12.17
N GLU A 100 8.70 3.02 13.49
CA GLU A 100 7.38 2.89 14.11
C GLU A 100 6.36 3.86 13.51
N ASN A 101 6.76 5.12 13.31
CA ASN A 101 5.91 6.12 12.66
C ASN A 101 5.60 5.74 11.20
N ALA A 102 6.58 5.23 10.45
CA ALA A 102 6.37 4.76 9.09
C ALA A 102 5.38 3.58 9.03
N ILE A 103 5.49 2.63 9.95
CA ILE A 103 4.54 1.52 10.10
C ILE A 103 3.14 2.06 10.45
N CYS A 104 3.03 3.04 11.34
CA CYS A 104 1.74 3.65 11.68
C CYS A 104 1.08 4.32 10.45
N VAL A 105 1.87 4.97 9.59
CA VAL A 105 1.37 5.55 8.32
C VAL A 105 0.84 4.45 7.39
N LEU A 106 1.58 3.34 7.21
CA LEU A 106 1.11 2.21 6.41
C LEU A 106 -0.18 1.59 6.95
N LEU A 107 -0.39 1.61 8.26
CA LEU A 107 -1.59 1.13 8.93
C LEU A 107 -2.73 2.17 8.96
N GLY A 108 -2.50 3.40 8.50
CA GLY A 108 -3.49 4.48 8.53
C GLY A 108 -3.88 4.93 9.95
N ARG A 109 -2.98 4.83 10.93
CA ARG A 109 -3.23 5.20 12.33
C ARG A 109 -2.29 6.29 12.82
N ASN A 110 -2.64 6.93 13.92
CA ASN A 110 -1.79 7.92 14.56
C ASN A 110 -0.45 7.33 15.01
N PRO A 111 0.64 8.12 15.04
CA PRO A 111 1.94 7.70 15.54
C PRO A 111 1.85 7.11 16.94
N GLY A 112 2.55 6.03 17.17
CA GLY A 112 2.59 5.35 18.47
C GLY A 112 3.41 4.07 18.42
N PRO A 113 3.68 3.45 19.59
CA PRO A 113 4.50 2.26 19.65
C PRO A 113 3.86 1.08 18.92
N ILE A 114 4.70 0.30 18.26
CA ILE A 114 4.31 -0.94 17.60
C ILE A 114 4.58 -2.11 18.55
N PRO A 115 3.57 -2.96 18.83
CA PRO A 115 3.78 -4.14 19.66
C PRO A 115 4.76 -5.12 19.01
N ARG A 116 5.74 -5.62 19.79
CA ARG A 116 6.68 -6.65 19.36
C ARG A 116 6.10 -8.01 19.73
N GLY A 117 6.08 -8.93 18.77
CA GLY A 117 5.63 -10.30 18.99
C GLY A 117 6.78 -11.18 19.48
N GLN A 118 7.66 -11.56 18.59
CA GLN A 118 8.82 -12.41 18.87
C GLN A 118 10.12 -11.69 18.55
N VAL A 119 11.20 -12.12 19.21
CA VAL A 119 12.56 -11.66 18.88
C VAL A 119 12.97 -12.25 17.54
N ILE A 120 13.75 -11.50 16.77
CA ILE A 120 14.16 -11.89 15.41
C ILE A 120 14.80 -13.28 15.34
N ASP A 121 15.58 -13.66 16.36
CA ASP A 121 16.28 -14.96 16.44
C ASP A 121 15.32 -16.16 16.57
N ASN A 122 14.08 -15.93 17.01
CA ASN A 122 13.07 -16.97 17.22
C ASN A 122 12.12 -17.11 16.01
N LEU A 123 12.34 -16.35 14.94
CA LEU A 123 11.50 -16.42 13.74
C LEU A 123 11.82 -17.67 12.93
N VAL A 124 10.79 -18.45 12.65
CA VAL A 124 10.88 -19.63 11.79
C VAL A 124 10.51 -19.22 10.37
N LEU A 125 11.44 -19.44 9.43
CA LEU A 125 11.17 -19.21 8.02
C LEU A 125 10.15 -20.26 7.52
N PRO A 126 9.11 -19.84 6.77
CA PRO A 126 8.18 -20.78 6.15
C PRO A 126 8.92 -21.61 5.08
N ASP A 127 8.56 -22.87 4.96
CA ASP A 127 9.06 -23.73 3.89
C ASP A 127 8.46 -23.30 2.56
N ILE A 128 9.32 -22.89 1.64
CA ILE A 128 8.91 -22.45 0.30
C ILE A 128 9.09 -23.64 -0.65
N PRO A 129 8.02 -24.13 -1.30
CA PRO A 129 8.14 -25.25 -2.23
C PRO A 129 9.06 -24.91 -3.41
N ALA A 130 9.93 -25.84 -3.77
CA ALA A 130 10.97 -25.66 -4.78
C ALA A 130 10.42 -25.41 -6.21
N SER A 131 9.17 -25.80 -6.49
CA SER A 131 8.49 -25.52 -7.76
C SER A 131 7.29 -24.61 -7.52
N LEU A 132 7.35 -23.43 -8.12
CA LEU A 132 6.18 -22.54 -8.18
C LEU A 132 5.27 -23.04 -9.31
N PRO A 133 4.05 -23.51 -9.03
CA PRO A 133 3.14 -23.96 -10.07
C PRO A 133 2.79 -22.83 -11.02
N SER A 134 2.56 -23.16 -12.31
CA SER A 134 2.08 -22.19 -13.32
C SER A 134 0.76 -21.52 -12.91
N GLU A 135 -0.02 -22.13 -12.02
CA GLU A 135 -1.21 -21.55 -11.40
C GLU A 135 -0.96 -20.21 -10.69
N LEU A 136 0.27 -19.92 -10.27
CA LEU A 136 0.60 -18.62 -9.68
C LEU A 136 0.49 -17.49 -10.70
N LEU A 137 0.73 -17.76 -11.99
CA LEU A 137 0.51 -16.76 -13.04
C LEU A 137 -0.96 -16.36 -13.13
N GLU A 138 -1.87 -17.32 -12.94
CA GLU A 138 -3.32 -17.08 -12.93
C GLU A 138 -3.83 -16.36 -11.69
N ARG A 139 -3.00 -16.26 -10.63
CA ARG A 139 -3.34 -15.58 -9.37
C ARG A 139 -2.70 -14.22 -9.23
N ARG A 140 -1.79 -13.85 -10.13
CA ARG A 140 -1.07 -12.58 -10.06
C ARG A 140 -1.99 -11.42 -10.45
N PRO A 141 -2.19 -10.42 -9.59
CA PRO A 141 -3.09 -9.30 -9.86
C PRO A 141 -2.69 -8.48 -11.09
N ASP A 142 -1.39 -8.31 -11.35
CA ASP A 142 -0.87 -7.59 -12.51
C ASP A 142 -1.18 -8.29 -13.84
N VAL A 143 -1.10 -9.62 -13.87
CA VAL A 143 -1.46 -10.44 -15.04
C VAL A 143 -2.97 -10.39 -15.29
N LEU A 144 -3.77 -10.59 -14.23
CA LEU A 144 -5.23 -10.52 -14.31
C LEU A 144 -5.71 -9.12 -14.72
N GLN A 145 -5.07 -8.05 -14.23
CA GLN A 145 -5.35 -6.70 -14.70
C GLN A 145 -5.09 -6.52 -16.19
N ALA A 146 -3.94 -6.99 -16.69
CA ALA A 146 -3.60 -6.90 -18.12
C ALA A 146 -4.57 -7.69 -18.99
N GLU A 147 -5.04 -8.85 -18.52
CA GLU A 147 -6.07 -9.64 -19.18
C GLU A 147 -7.39 -8.87 -19.28
N GLN A 148 -7.86 -8.26 -18.19
CA GLN A 148 -9.08 -7.45 -18.20
C GLN A 148 -8.94 -6.22 -19.12
N GLN A 149 -7.79 -5.58 -19.18
CA GLN A 149 -7.51 -4.50 -20.11
C GLN A 149 -7.62 -4.96 -21.56
N LEU A 150 -7.11 -6.16 -21.90
CA LEU A 150 -7.23 -6.76 -23.23
C LEU A 150 -8.69 -7.06 -23.58
N ILE A 151 -9.46 -7.64 -22.65
CA ILE A 151 -10.90 -7.91 -22.81
C ILE A 151 -11.65 -6.59 -23.08
N GLY A 152 -11.38 -5.54 -22.28
CA GLY A 152 -11.98 -4.22 -22.46
C GLY A 152 -11.65 -3.59 -23.81
N ALA A 153 -10.39 -3.66 -24.24
CA ALA A 153 -9.95 -3.16 -25.55
C ALA A 153 -10.66 -3.91 -26.69
N ASN A 154 -10.76 -5.24 -26.59
CA ASN A 154 -11.45 -6.06 -27.59
C ASN A 154 -12.96 -5.74 -27.65
N ALA A 155 -13.61 -5.52 -26.51
CA ALA A 155 -15.00 -5.08 -26.47
C ALA A 155 -15.21 -3.70 -27.14
N ARG A 156 -14.27 -2.75 -26.96
CA ARG A 156 -14.29 -1.43 -27.60
C ARG A 156 -14.21 -1.51 -29.12
N ILE A 157 -13.50 -2.49 -29.69
CA ILE A 157 -13.53 -2.76 -31.13
C ILE A 157 -14.97 -3.02 -31.60
N GLY A 158 -15.74 -3.80 -30.84
CA GLY A 158 -17.14 -4.05 -31.13
C GLY A 158 -18.01 -2.80 -31.03
N VAL A 159 -17.72 -1.87 -30.10
CA VAL A 159 -18.39 -0.56 -30.03
C VAL A 159 -18.17 0.24 -31.31
N VAL A 160 -16.89 0.36 -31.72
CA VAL A 160 -16.54 1.11 -32.95
C VAL A 160 -17.19 0.46 -34.20
N LYS A 161 -17.15 -0.87 -34.31
CA LYS A 161 -17.83 -1.58 -35.42
C LYS A 161 -19.33 -1.29 -35.45
N SER A 162 -20.00 -1.08 -34.33
CA SER A 162 -21.42 -0.76 -34.29
C SER A 162 -21.76 0.60 -34.91
N LEU A 163 -20.80 1.52 -35.01
CA LEU A 163 -20.99 2.85 -35.60
C LEU A 163 -21.10 2.79 -37.14
N TYR A 164 -20.72 1.67 -37.78
CA TYR A 164 -20.93 1.46 -39.23
C TYR A 164 -22.38 1.10 -39.58
N TYR A 165 -23.20 0.79 -38.56
CA TYR A 165 -24.61 0.43 -38.79
C TYR A 165 -25.54 1.63 -38.53
N PRO A 166 -26.67 1.72 -39.26
CA PRO A 166 -27.65 2.77 -38.99
C PRO A 166 -28.15 2.75 -37.55
N SER A 167 -28.24 3.93 -36.94
CA SER A 167 -28.82 4.11 -35.61
C SER A 167 -30.31 4.47 -35.75
N LEU A 168 -31.16 3.73 -35.02
CA LEU A 168 -32.58 4.02 -34.90
C LEU A 168 -32.82 4.64 -33.54
N SER A 169 -33.35 5.87 -33.51
CA SER A 169 -33.79 6.51 -32.26
C SER A 169 -35.31 6.72 -32.30
N LEU A 170 -35.95 6.41 -31.16
CA LEU A 170 -37.35 6.63 -30.92
C LEU A 170 -37.48 7.64 -29.79
N THR A 171 -38.18 8.72 -30.04
CA THR A 171 -38.46 9.77 -29.07
C THR A 171 -39.94 9.91 -28.83
N GLY A 172 -40.37 10.11 -27.60
CA GLY A 172 -41.73 10.36 -27.24
C GLY A 172 -41.84 11.39 -26.13
N LEU A 173 -42.83 12.25 -26.25
CA LEU A 173 -43.21 13.22 -25.21
C LEU A 173 -44.66 13.04 -24.93
N ILE A 174 -45.04 12.98 -23.66
CA ILE A 174 -46.38 12.93 -23.16
C ILE A 174 -46.53 13.89 -21.99
N GLY A 175 -47.60 14.68 -21.96
CA GLY A 175 -47.75 15.64 -20.86
C GLY A 175 -48.99 16.51 -21.04
N PHE A 176 -49.11 17.55 -20.27
CA PHE A 176 -50.12 18.58 -20.36
C PHE A 176 -49.46 19.92 -20.66
N SER A 177 -50.04 20.70 -21.56
CA SER A 177 -49.55 22.02 -21.94
C SER A 177 -50.75 22.96 -22.11
N ASN A 178 -50.80 24.03 -21.30
CA ASN A 178 -51.82 25.08 -21.40
C ASN A 178 -51.17 26.42 -21.00
N SER A 179 -51.69 27.50 -21.53
CA SER A 179 -51.33 28.88 -21.14
C SER A 179 -51.97 29.32 -19.81
N ASP A 180 -53.03 28.64 -19.37
CA ASP A 180 -53.70 28.89 -18.12
C ASP A 180 -53.45 27.74 -17.15
N ILE A 181 -52.88 28.03 -16.00
CA ILE A 181 -52.59 27.04 -14.99
C ILE A 181 -53.84 26.34 -14.45
N ALA A 182 -54.98 27.07 -14.38
CA ALA A 182 -56.25 26.50 -13.92
C ALA A 182 -56.79 25.41 -14.86
N LYS A 183 -56.39 25.40 -16.13
CA LYS A 183 -56.84 24.46 -17.16
C LYS A 183 -55.79 23.43 -17.54
N LEU A 184 -54.66 23.44 -16.81
CA LEU A 184 -53.48 22.59 -17.20
C LEU A 184 -53.85 21.10 -17.23
N PHE A 185 -54.70 20.63 -16.33
CA PHE A 185 -55.06 19.21 -16.24
C PHE A 185 -56.42 18.87 -16.91
N GLU A 186 -56.98 19.78 -17.69
CA GLU A 186 -58.12 19.47 -18.51
C GLU A 186 -57.76 18.52 -19.68
N PRO A 187 -58.68 17.66 -20.11
CA PRO A 187 -58.41 16.75 -21.24
C PRO A 187 -57.95 17.43 -22.52
N SER A 188 -58.36 18.69 -22.75
CA SER A 188 -57.94 19.53 -23.88
C SER A 188 -56.50 20.00 -23.85
N SER A 189 -55.88 19.92 -22.68
CA SER A 189 -54.46 20.31 -22.44
C SER A 189 -53.47 19.13 -22.60
N PHE A 190 -54.01 17.93 -22.83
CA PHE A 190 -53.19 16.74 -23.04
C PHE A 190 -52.48 16.80 -24.40
N VAL A 191 -51.18 16.69 -24.40
CA VAL A 191 -50.34 16.69 -25.60
C VAL A 191 -49.43 15.46 -25.60
N TRP A 192 -49.29 14.88 -26.79
CA TRP A 192 -48.31 13.83 -26.98
C TRP A 192 -47.61 14.00 -28.34
N ASN A 193 -46.39 13.56 -28.41
CA ASN A 193 -45.60 13.53 -29.64
C ASN A 193 -44.80 12.24 -29.66
N ALA A 194 -44.79 11.56 -30.81
CA ALA A 194 -43.94 10.41 -31.04
C ALA A 194 -43.21 10.59 -32.37
N GLY A 195 -41.91 10.42 -32.34
CA GLY A 195 -41.07 10.55 -33.55
C GLY A 195 -40.00 9.46 -33.57
N GLY A 196 -39.71 8.99 -34.77
CA GLY A 196 -38.61 8.06 -35.04
C GLY A 196 -37.63 8.69 -36.03
N SER A 197 -36.34 8.54 -35.79
CA SER A 197 -35.29 8.93 -36.74
C SER A 197 -34.33 7.79 -37.02
N LEU A 198 -33.94 7.63 -38.27
CA LEU A 198 -32.94 6.69 -38.73
C LEU A 198 -31.77 7.51 -39.28
N LEU A 199 -30.60 7.32 -38.66
CA LEU A 199 -29.37 7.98 -39.10
C LEU A 199 -28.40 6.89 -39.58
N ALA A 200 -27.94 6.98 -40.81
CA ALA A 200 -26.92 6.13 -41.40
C ALA A 200 -25.63 6.95 -41.58
N PRO A 201 -24.43 6.40 -41.25
CA PRO A 201 -23.14 7.05 -41.47
C PRO A 201 -22.83 7.10 -42.98
#